data_dfa1d78d466c53892da1f7b8a1cc06c7
#
_entry.id   dfa1d78d466c53892da1f7b8a1cc06c7
#
_cell.length_a   1.000
_cell.length_b   1.000
_cell.length_c   1.000
_cell.angle_alpha   90.00
_cell.angle_beta   90.00
_cell.angle_gamma   90.00
#
_symmetry.space_group_name_H-M   'P 1'
#
loop_
_entity.id
_entity.type
_entity.pdbx_description
1 polymer ?
#
loop_
_entity_poly.entity_id
_entity_poly.type
_entity_poly.pdbx_seq_one_letter_code
_entity_poly.pdbx_strand_id
1 'polypeptide(L)'
;MPIVQGAFLIFLVLFLVLFFYFVPLGMWVQAVVSLGLGRIRIVDLIRMRLRKISPRLVVDGVINTHKAGLDHISTDMLETHYLAGGNVENIVSALIASDKAKIQLPFEIATAIDLAGRDVKSAVETSVYPKVINAPVDGYLSAVAKDGIELKA
;
A
#
# COMPACT_ATOMS: atom_id res chain seq x y z
N MET A 1 10.20 -18.56 -51.19
CA MET A 1 10.96 -18.70 -49.94
C MET A 1 11.18 -17.34 -49.21
N PRO A 2 11.56 -16.20 -49.85
CA PRO A 2 11.83 -14.94 -49.10
C PRO A 2 10.60 -14.35 -48.42
N ILE A 3 9.40 -14.51 -48.97
CA ILE A 3 8.16 -13.96 -48.39
C ILE A 3 7.82 -14.65 -47.06
N VAL A 4 7.98 -15.97 -46.98
CA VAL A 4 7.69 -16.74 -45.72
C VAL A 4 8.71 -16.39 -44.65
N GLN A 5 9.99 -16.20 -45.01
CA GLN A 5 11.04 -15.76 -44.08
C GLN A 5 10.77 -14.34 -43.59
N GLY A 6 10.32 -13.42 -44.47
CA GLY A 6 9.96 -12.06 -44.09
C GLY A 6 8.75 -12.02 -43.13
N ALA A 7 7.71 -12.82 -43.43
CA ALA A 7 6.54 -12.91 -42.54
C ALA A 7 6.89 -13.50 -41.17
N PHE A 8 7.78 -14.51 -41.12
CA PHE A 8 8.25 -15.08 -39.86
C PHE A 8 9.04 -14.07 -39.02
N LEU A 9 9.92 -13.29 -39.66
CA LEU A 9 10.69 -12.25 -38.97
C LEU A 9 9.76 -11.15 -38.40
N ILE A 10 8.78 -10.71 -39.19
CA ILE A 10 7.78 -9.72 -38.73
C ILE A 10 7.00 -10.28 -37.53
N PHE A 11 6.53 -11.52 -37.60
CA PHE A 11 5.83 -12.18 -36.50
C PHE A 11 6.71 -12.29 -35.25
N LEU A 12 7.97 -12.67 -35.40
CA LEU A 12 8.95 -12.80 -34.32
C LEU A 12 9.17 -11.44 -33.62
N VAL A 13 9.37 -10.38 -34.41
CA VAL A 13 9.55 -9.01 -33.88
C VAL A 13 8.30 -8.55 -33.16
N LEU A 14 7.12 -8.74 -33.74
CA LEU A 14 5.85 -8.39 -33.12
C LEU A 14 5.65 -9.15 -31.81
N PHE A 15 5.96 -10.45 -31.79
CA PHE A 15 5.88 -11.29 -30.60
C PHE A 15 6.85 -10.80 -29.49
N LEU A 16 8.09 -10.46 -29.85
CA LEU A 16 9.08 -9.91 -28.92
C LEU A 16 8.62 -8.57 -28.32
N VAL A 17 8.12 -7.65 -29.17
CA VAL A 17 7.59 -6.36 -28.72
C VAL A 17 6.43 -6.57 -27.76
N LEU A 18 5.49 -7.45 -28.11
CA LEU A 18 4.34 -7.78 -27.26
C LEU A 18 4.79 -8.44 -25.94
N PHE A 19 5.76 -9.34 -26.01
CA PHE A 19 6.34 -10.02 -24.85
C PHE A 19 6.98 -9.01 -23.88
N PHE A 20 7.87 -8.13 -24.36
CA PHE A 20 8.50 -7.11 -23.53
C PHE A 20 7.52 -6.05 -23.00
N TYR A 21 6.46 -5.76 -23.76
CA TYR A 21 5.38 -4.88 -23.30
C TYR A 21 4.59 -5.53 -22.15
N PHE A 22 4.32 -6.84 -22.24
CA PHE A 22 3.53 -7.56 -21.25
C PHE A 22 4.33 -7.95 -20.00
N VAL A 23 5.61 -8.25 -20.16
CA VAL A 23 6.51 -8.69 -19.08
C VAL A 23 7.38 -7.51 -18.63
N PRO A 24 7.11 -6.91 -17.47
CA PRO A 24 7.90 -5.79 -16.95
C PRO A 24 9.22 -6.29 -16.32
N LEU A 25 10.15 -6.76 -17.16
CA LEU A 25 11.42 -7.35 -16.75
C LEU A 25 12.23 -6.44 -15.82
N GLY A 26 12.20 -5.13 -16.04
CA GLY A 26 12.90 -4.17 -15.18
C GLY A 26 12.41 -4.20 -13.73
N MET A 27 11.11 -4.31 -13.53
CA MET A 27 10.55 -4.44 -12.17
C MET A 27 10.86 -5.79 -11.54
N TRP A 28 10.88 -6.87 -12.33
CA TRP A 28 11.27 -8.18 -11.83
C TRP A 28 12.73 -8.19 -11.37
N VAL A 29 13.65 -7.63 -12.16
CA VAL A 29 15.06 -7.49 -11.78
C VAL A 29 15.20 -6.66 -10.49
N GLN A 30 14.49 -5.56 -10.38
CA GLN A 30 14.49 -4.72 -9.17
C GLN A 30 13.96 -5.49 -7.95
N ALA A 31 12.89 -6.25 -8.11
CA ALA A 31 12.34 -7.09 -7.04
C ALA A 31 13.30 -8.19 -6.62
N VAL A 32 13.94 -8.88 -7.58
CA VAL A 32 14.94 -9.93 -7.30
C VAL A 32 16.15 -9.38 -6.56
N VAL A 33 16.67 -8.23 -6.97
CA VAL A 33 17.82 -7.58 -6.32
C VAL A 33 17.48 -7.12 -4.90
N SER A 34 16.26 -6.61 -4.69
CA SER A 34 15.85 -6.04 -3.39
C SER A 34 15.34 -7.07 -2.39
N LEU A 35 14.67 -8.12 -2.85
CA LEU A 35 13.96 -9.10 -2.01
C LEU A 35 14.60 -10.50 -2.03
N GLY A 36 15.54 -10.74 -2.94
CA GLY A 36 16.10 -12.06 -3.23
C GLY A 36 15.25 -12.90 -4.16
N LEU A 37 15.88 -13.94 -4.73
CA LEU A 37 15.24 -14.90 -5.63
C LEU A 37 14.10 -15.64 -4.91
N GLY A 38 12.88 -15.55 -5.44
CA GLY A 38 11.76 -16.39 -5.04
C GLY A 38 10.56 -15.67 -4.38
N ARG A 39 10.69 -14.43 -3.93
CA ARG A 39 9.56 -13.69 -3.33
C ARG A 39 8.54 -13.17 -4.35
N ILE A 40 9.01 -12.74 -5.52
CA ILE A 40 8.15 -12.28 -6.62
C ILE A 40 8.60 -12.97 -7.89
N ARG A 41 7.71 -13.75 -8.49
CA ARG A 41 7.95 -14.45 -9.75
C ARG A 41 7.43 -13.62 -10.93
N ILE A 42 8.01 -13.82 -12.12
CA ILE A 42 7.53 -13.15 -13.35
C ILE A 42 6.05 -13.45 -13.59
N VAL A 43 5.61 -14.68 -13.28
CA VAL A 43 4.22 -15.11 -13.41
C VAL A 43 3.28 -14.27 -12.54
N ASP A 44 3.72 -13.86 -11.35
CA ASP A 44 2.92 -13.02 -10.45
C ASP A 44 2.73 -11.61 -11.04
N LEU A 45 3.76 -11.04 -11.68
CA LEU A 45 3.66 -9.75 -12.37
C LEU A 45 2.71 -9.79 -13.58
N ILE A 46 2.74 -10.89 -14.34
CA ILE A 46 1.81 -11.11 -15.45
C ILE A 46 0.38 -11.23 -14.93
N ARG A 47 0.18 -12.01 -13.86
CA ARG A 47 -1.12 -12.19 -13.22
C ARG A 47 -1.70 -10.87 -12.69
N MET A 48 -0.88 -10.03 -12.02
CA MET A 48 -1.27 -8.69 -11.59
C MET A 48 -1.75 -7.85 -12.78
N ARG A 49 -1.00 -7.88 -13.88
CA ARG A 49 -1.33 -7.11 -15.08
C ARG A 49 -2.64 -7.55 -15.71
N LEU A 50 -2.90 -8.86 -15.79
CA LEU A 50 -4.17 -9.42 -16.27
C LEU A 50 -5.35 -9.00 -15.39
N ARG A 51 -5.15 -8.87 -14.08
CA ARG A 51 -6.16 -8.40 -13.11
C ARG A 51 -6.29 -6.88 -13.06
N LYS A 52 -5.59 -6.13 -13.94
CA LYS A 52 -5.53 -4.66 -13.94
C LYS A 52 -4.98 -4.06 -12.65
N ILE A 53 -4.20 -4.82 -11.90
CA ILE A 53 -3.43 -4.33 -10.76
C ILE A 53 -2.19 -3.63 -11.30
N SER A 54 -1.80 -2.50 -10.69
CA SER A 54 -0.51 -1.87 -10.99
C SER A 54 0.63 -2.68 -10.34
N PRO A 55 1.44 -3.44 -11.10
CA PRO A 55 2.50 -4.23 -10.50
C PRO A 55 3.52 -3.38 -9.76
N ARG A 56 3.75 -2.15 -10.25
CA ARG A 56 4.69 -1.22 -9.66
C ARG A 56 4.33 -0.87 -8.21
N LEU A 57 3.08 -0.51 -7.94
CA LEU A 57 2.63 -0.14 -6.60
C LEU A 57 2.79 -1.31 -5.61
N VAL A 58 2.43 -2.51 -6.03
CA VAL A 58 2.53 -3.71 -5.19
C VAL A 58 3.98 -4.10 -4.95
N VAL A 59 4.81 -4.13 -6.01
CA VAL A 59 6.24 -4.49 -5.90
C VAL A 59 6.99 -3.48 -5.04
N ASP A 60 6.81 -2.18 -5.28
CA ASP A 60 7.45 -1.12 -4.48
C ASP A 60 6.98 -1.21 -3.02
N GLY A 61 5.70 -1.52 -2.78
CA GLY A 61 5.16 -1.75 -1.45
C GLY A 61 5.86 -2.90 -0.73
N VAL A 62 5.98 -4.07 -1.38
CA VAL A 62 6.68 -5.25 -0.82
C VAL A 62 8.16 -4.97 -0.57
N ILE A 63 8.83 -4.25 -1.47
CA ILE A 63 10.23 -3.86 -1.29
C ILE A 63 10.38 -2.94 -0.06
N ASN A 64 9.50 -1.97 0.10
CA ASN A 64 9.56 -1.01 1.20
C ASN A 64 9.26 -1.67 2.55
N THR A 65 8.26 -2.56 2.62
CA THR A 65 7.96 -3.33 3.84
C THR A 65 9.11 -4.25 4.23
N HIS A 66 9.71 -4.94 3.25
CA HIS A 66 10.88 -5.78 3.50
C HIS A 66 12.07 -4.98 4.02
N LYS A 67 12.40 -3.83 3.41
CA LYS A 67 13.46 -2.93 3.87
C LYS A 67 13.22 -2.39 5.29
N ALA A 68 11.96 -2.28 5.69
CA ALA A 68 11.57 -1.87 7.04
C ALA A 68 11.57 -3.04 8.05
N GLY A 69 11.82 -4.28 7.62
CA GLY A 69 11.78 -5.47 8.48
C GLY A 69 10.38 -6.08 8.69
N LEU A 70 9.39 -5.62 7.92
CA LEU A 70 8.01 -6.12 7.99
C LEU A 70 7.79 -7.29 7.02
N ASP A 71 8.51 -8.39 7.25
CA ASP A 71 8.52 -9.56 6.37
C ASP A 71 7.21 -10.36 6.34
N HIS A 72 6.33 -10.12 7.30
CA HIS A 72 5.01 -10.75 7.37
C HIS A 72 4.01 -10.19 6.35
N ILE A 73 4.30 -9.04 5.74
CA ILE A 73 3.45 -8.45 4.70
C ILE A 73 3.75 -9.12 3.36
N SER A 74 2.78 -9.90 2.88
CA SER A 74 2.92 -10.63 1.62
C SER A 74 2.43 -9.82 0.41
N THR A 75 2.88 -10.23 -0.78
CA THR A 75 2.41 -9.67 -2.05
C THR A 75 0.89 -9.83 -2.20
N ASP A 76 0.35 -11.01 -1.85
CA ASP A 76 -1.09 -11.31 -1.96
C ASP A 76 -1.95 -10.40 -1.05
N MET A 77 -1.45 -10.02 0.11
CA MET A 77 -2.14 -9.08 1.03
C MET A 77 -2.28 -7.70 0.38
N LEU A 78 -1.21 -7.17 -0.23
CA LEU A 78 -1.23 -5.89 -0.92
C LEU A 78 -2.06 -5.94 -2.21
N GLU A 79 -2.01 -7.05 -2.97
CA GLU A 79 -2.87 -7.25 -4.14
C GLU A 79 -4.36 -7.23 -3.76
N THR A 80 -4.73 -7.94 -2.71
CA THR A 80 -6.11 -8.02 -2.22
C THR A 80 -6.61 -6.64 -1.80
N HIS A 81 -5.79 -5.88 -1.08
CA HIS A 81 -6.12 -4.53 -0.67
C HIS A 81 -6.29 -3.59 -1.85
N TYR A 82 -5.40 -3.66 -2.85
CA TYR A 82 -5.52 -2.90 -4.10
C TYR A 82 -6.82 -3.21 -4.84
N LEU A 83 -7.18 -4.49 -4.95
CA LEU A 83 -8.43 -4.94 -5.60
C LEU A 83 -9.69 -4.49 -4.85
N ALA A 84 -9.60 -4.34 -3.53
CA ALA A 84 -10.67 -3.79 -2.70
C ALA A 84 -10.84 -2.27 -2.86
N GLY A 85 -9.98 -1.62 -3.65
CA GLY A 85 -10.01 -0.17 -3.88
C GLY A 85 -9.20 0.65 -2.88
N GLY A 86 -8.39 0.00 -2.05
CA GLY A 86 -7.53 0.65 -1.06
C GLY A 86 -6.24 1.25 -1.64
N ASN A 87 -5.62 2.11 -0.86
CA ASN A 87 -4.37 2.79 -1.19
C ASN A 87 -3.16 2.04 -0.62
N VAL A 88 -2.50 1.23 -1.45
CA VAL A 88 -1.33 0.43 -1.06
C VAL A 88 -0.18 1.29 -0.51
N GLU A 89 0.07 2.43 -1.12
CA GLU A 89 1.16 3.32 -0.71
C GLU A 89 0.91 3.93 0.68
N ASN A 90 -0.33 4.35 0.94
CA ASN A 90 -0.75 4.89 2.23
C ASN A 90 -0.60 3.84 3.34
N ILE A 91 -1.11 2.62 3.11
CA ILE A 91 -0.99 1.53 4.09
C ILE A 91 0.47 1.16 4.37
N VAL A 92 1.28 0.98 3.34
CA VAL A 92 2.69 0.63 3.50
C VAL A 92 3.42 1.70 4.32
N SER A 93 3.20 2.98 4.01
CA SER A 93 3.82 4.08 4.75
C SER A 93 3.35 4.14 6.21
N ALA A 94 2.05 3.88 6.46
CA ALA A 94 1.49 3.85 7.81
C ALA A 94 2.01 2.67 8.65
N LEU A 95 2.12 1.48 8.06
CA LEU A 95 2.69 0.30 8.73
C LEU A 95 4.16 0.50 9.10
N ILE A 96 4.95 1.11 8.20
CA ILE A 96 6.35 1.44 8.48
C ILE A 96 6.44 2.50 9.58
N ALA A 97 5.57 3.51 9.57
CA ALA A 97 5.54 4.55 10.60
C ALA A 97 5.14 3.98 11.96
N SER A 98 4.13 3.09 12.01
CA SER A 98 3.68 2.44 13.24
C SER A 98 4.76 1.56 13.86
N ASP A 99 5.49 0.78 13.04
CA ASP A 99 6.60 -0.05 13.51
C ASP A 99 7.73 0.81 14.11
N LYS A 100 8.12 1.89 13.43
CA LYS A 100 9.12 2.84 13.94
C LYS A 100 8.69 3.51 15.24
N ALA A 101 7.39 3.80 15.39
CA ALA A 101 6.81 4.38 16.60
C ALA A 101 6.56 3.35 17.71
N LYS A 102 6.82 2.05 17.45
CA LYS A 102 6.51 0.93 18.35
C LYS A 102 5.03 0.80 18.68
N ILE A 103 4.16 1.21 17.76
CA ILE A 103 2.72 1.05 17.85
C ILE A 103 2.35 -0.26 17.17
N GLN A 104 1.59 -1.11 17.84
CA GLN A 104 1.07 -2.34 17.25
C GLN A 104 -0.12 -1.99 16.34
N LEU A 105 0.11 -1.99 15.03
CA LEU A 105 -0.91 -1.80 14.00
C LEU A 105 -0.99 -3.06 13.12
N PRO A 106 -1.92 -4.00 13.40
CA PRO A 106 -2.14 -5.14 12.53
C PRO A 106 -2.56 -4.69 11.12
N PHE A 107 -2.15 -5.48 10.11
CA PHE A 107 -2.47 -5.19 8.71
C PHE A 107 -3.99 -5.09 8.47
N GLU A 108 -4.77 -5.94 9.11
CA GLU A 108 -6.24 -5.99 8.99
C GLU A 108 -6.88 -4.69 9.48
N ILE A 109 -6.37 -4.12 10.58
CA ILE A 109 -6.88 -2.86 11.11
C ILE A 109 -6.47 -1.70 10.18
N ALA A 110 -5.24 -1.69 9.69
CA ALA A 110 -4.78 -0.67 8.75
C ALA A 110 -5.63 -0.67 7.47
N THR A 111 -5.89 -1.86 6.89
CA THR A 111 -6.73 -2.01 5.70
C THR A 111 -8.17 -1.58 5.95
N ALA A 112 -8.74 -1.90 7.11
CA ALA A 112 -10.09 -1.48 7.46
C ALA A 112 -10.23 0.05 7.57
N ILE A 113 -9.23 0.72 8.14
CA ILE A 113 -9.19 2.19 8.25
C ILE A 113 -9.10 2.84 6.88
N ASP A 114 -8.22 2.35 6.00
CA ASP A 114 -8.03 2.87 4.64
C ASP A 114 -9.27 2.68 3.77
N LEU A 115 -9.88 1.48 3.81
CA LEU A 115 -11.11 1.19 3.07
C LEU A 115 -12.32 1.96 3.60
N ALA A 116 -12.30 2.39 4.86
CA ALA A 116 -13.29 3.34 5.41
C ALA A 116 -13.07 4.79 4.94
N GLY A 117 -12.08 5.03 4.06
CA GLY A 117 -11.77 6.36 3.52
C GLY A 117 -11.01 7.27 4.50
N ARG A 118 -10.40 6.69 5.54
CA ARG A 118 -9.60 7.45 6.51
C ARG A 118 -8.10 7.31 6.22
N ASP A 119 -7.37 8.36 6.48
CA ASP A 119 -5.91 8.34 6.36
C ASP A 119 -5.27 7.59 7.54
N VAL A 120 -4.76 6.39 7.25
CA VAL A 120 -4.12 5.50 8.24
C VAL A 120 -2.87 6.15 8.83
N LYS A 121 -2.08 6.84 8.00
CA LYS A 121 -0.86 7.52 8.42
C LYS A 121 -1.16 8.63 9.43
N SER A 122 -2.17 9.45 9.16
CA SER A 122 -2.63 10.50 10.09
C SER A 122 -3.13 9.91 11.41
N ALA A 123 -3.80 8.75 11.38
CA ALA A 123 -4.23 8.06 12.59
C ALA A 123 -3.03 7.61 13.45
N VAL A 124 -1.98 7.06 12.83
CA VAL A 124 -0.74 6.69 13.52
C VAL A 124 -0.04 7.93 14.10
N GLU A 125 0.12 8.98 13.31
CA GLU A 125 0.74 10.24 13.76
C GLU A 125 0.01 10.85 14.95
N THR A 126 -1.33 10.85 14.96
CA THR A 126 -2.15 11.32 16.08
C THR A 126 -1.96 10.47 17.33
N SER A 127 -1.71 9.17 17.18
CA SER A 127 -1.43 8.28 18.31
C SER A 127 -0.05 8.54 18.92
N VAL A 128 0.92 8.98 18.11
CA VAL A 128 2.27 9.36 18.59
C VAL A 128 2.28 10.77 19.21
N TYR A 129 1.59 11.68 18.55
CA TYR A 129 1.50 13.09 18.94
C TYR A 129 0.02 13.45 19.18
N PRO A 130 -0.54 13.17 20.37
CA PRO A 130 -1.93 13.46 20.66
C PRO A 130 -2.19 14.96 20.51
N LYS A 131 -3.13 15.30 19.62
CA LYS A 131 -3.53 16.68 19.40
C LYS A 131 -4.52 17.09 20.50
N VAL A 132 -4.14 18.02 21.33
CA VAL A 132 -5.06 18.62 22.30
C VAL A 132 -6.04 19.51 21.52
N ILE A 133 -7.33 19.19 21.61
CA ILE A 133 -8.40 20.01 21.07
C ILE A 133 -9.02 20.75 22.26
N ASN A 134 -8.80 22.06 22.29
CA ASN A 134 -9.49 22.91 23.25
C ASN A 134 -10.95 23.09 22.79
N ALA A 135 -11.86 22.47 23.51
CA ALA A 135 -13.29 22.68 23.33
C ALA A 135 -13.93 22.84 24.74
N PRO A 136 -14.66 23.89 24.95
CA PRO A 136 -15.09 24.97 24.04
C PRO A 136 -14.02 26.03 23.75
N VAL A 137 -14.29 26.90 22.77
CA VAL A 137 -13.40 28.01 22.36
C VAL A 137 -13.08 28.94 23.53
N ASP A 138 -13.98 29.09 24.49
CA ASP A 138 -13.83 29.92 25.68
C ASP A 138 -13.07 29.25 26.83
N GLY A 139 -12.57 28.02 26.64
CA GLY A 139 -11.69 27.32 27.57
C GLY A 139 -12.38 26.71 28.79
N TYR A 140 -13.69 26.85 28.94
CA TYR A 140 -14.46 26.24 30.05
C TYR A 140 -15.86 25.83 29.60
N LEU A 141 -16.37 24.76 30.21
CA LEU A 141 -17.76 24.33 30.10
C LEU A 141 -18.52 24.81 31.33
N SER A 142 -19.62 25.52 31.12
CA SER A 142 -20.53 25.85 32.19
C SER A 142 -21.82 25.03 32.04
N ALA A 143 -22.26 24.43 33.13
CA ALA A 143 -23.54 23.74 33.22
C ALA A 143 -24.23 24.13 34.52
N VAL A 144 -25.54 24.36 34.47
CA VAL A 144 -26.36 24.65 35.65
C VAL A 144 -26.92 23.33 36.17
N ALA A 145 -26.58 22.96 37.39
CA ALA A 145 -27.14 21.83 38.07
C ALA A 145 -28.63 22.02 38.37
N LYS A 146 -29.37 20.94 38.64
CA LYS A 146 -30.81 20.98 38.92
C LYS A 146 -31.20 21.88 40.11
N ASP A 147 -30.27 22.12 41.00
CA ASP A 147 -30.36 22.98 42.19
C ASP A 147 -29.96 24.45 41.94
N GLY A 148 -29.76 24.83 40.68
CA GLY A 148 -29.44 26.20 40.29
C GLY A 148 -27.96 26.59 40.48
N ILE A 149 -27.07 25.63 40.81
CA ILE A 149 -25.64 25.90 40.97
C ILE A 149 -24.95 25.81 39.62
N GLU A 150 -24.23 26.85 39.21
CA GLU A 150 -23.43 26.88 38.00
C GLU A 150 -22.09 26.19 38.28
N LEU A 151 -21.83 25.12 37.53
CA LEU A 151 -20.56 24.38 37.54
C LEU A 151 -19.71 24.82 36.35
N LYS A 152 -18.45 25.20 36.59
CA LYS A 152 -17.44 25.51 35.57
C LYS A 152 -16.33 24.49 35.68
N ALA A 153 -15.99 23.84 34.53
CA ALA A 153 -14.90 22.88 34.42
C ALA A 153 -13.95 23.26 33.28
#